data_0b3c595175b75ecef1d9611bf17bf52e
#
_entry.id   0b3c595175b75ecef1d9611bf17bf52e
#
_cell.length_a   1.000
_cell.length_b   1.000
_cell.length_c   1.000
_cell.angle_alpha   90.00
_cell.angle_beta   90.00
_cell.angle_gamma   90.00
#
_symmetry.space_group_name_H-M   'P 1'
#
loop_
_entity.id
_entity.type
_entity.pdbx_description
1 polymer ?
#
loop_
_entity_poly.entity_id
_entity_poly.type
_entity_poly.pdbx_seq_one_letter_code
_entity_poly.pdbx_strand_id
1 'polypeptide(L)'
;MLAHLSEYAMRTLGDHYEQLAQAFLRQQGLTIITTNYTAHRTGEIDIIAYHDEPRQAGGVCPTLVFVEVKMRKISPNARYGQAIETVTRAKQNKIIKTAEHFLAYGDEFLQNLGLTTSQKQALAYRFDVIAFDVPPIGQAGQKSNESQTKTHWLRNAFLVE
;
A
#
# COMPACT_ATOMS: atom_id res chain seq x y z
N MET A 1 8.39 11.03 -28.91
CA MET A 1 8.16 12.20 -28.05
C MET A 1 6.86 12.09 -27.25
N LEU A 2 5.71 11.71 -27.84
CA LEU A 2 4.43 11.57 -27.14
C LEU A 2 4.41 10.40 -26.11
N ALA A 3 5.11 9.30 -26.37
CA ALA A 3 5.17 8.14 -25.44
C ALA A 3 5.87 8.49 -24.12
N HIS A 4 6.96 9.26 -24.17
CA HIS A 4 7.70 9.70 -22.97
C HIS A 4 6.88 10.63 -22.06
N LEU A 5 6.04 11.50 -22.66
CA LEU A 5 5.14 12.37 -21.89
C LEU A 5 4.03 11.57 -21.18
N SER A 6 3.53 10.50 -21.83
CA SER A 6 2.54 9.61 -21.24
C SER A 6 3.12 8.83 -20.06
N GLU A 7 4.34 8.31 -20.18
CA GLU A 7 5.01 7.54 -19.13
C GLU A 7 5.37 8.42 -17.92
N TYR A 8 5.87 9.63 -18.15
CA TYR A 8 6.13 10.61 -17.09
C TYR A 8 4.84 11.00 -16.35
N ALA A 9 3.75 11.27 -17.06
CA ALA A 9 2.46 11.61 -16.46
C ALA A 9 1.88 10.43 -15.64
N MET A 10 2.02 9.19 -16.11
CA MET A 10 1.58 8.00 -15.40
C MET A 10 2.38 7.77 -14.12
N ARG A 11 3.69 7.98 -14.15
CA ARG A 11 4.57 7.87 -12.98
C ARG A 11 4.24 8.93 -11.93
N THR A 12 4.10 10.19 -12.34
CA THR A 12 3.72 11.30 -11.45
C THR A 12 2.35 11.05 -10.79
N LEU A 13 1.42 10.43 -11.51
CA LEU A 13 0.11 10.07 -10.99
C LEU A 13 0.22 8.92 -9.96
N GLY A 14 1.07 7.93 -10.20
CA GLY A 14 1.37 6.86 -9.22
C GLY A 14 1.92 7.44 -7.92
N ASP A 15 2.96 8.27 -8.03
CA ASP A 15 3.60 8.94 -6.89
C ASP A 15 2.59 9.75 -6.06
N HIS A 16 1.65 10.43 -6.72
CA HIS A 16 0.59 11.17 -6.04
C HIS A 16 -0.32 10.28 -5.20
N TYR A 17 -0.80 9.15 -5.75
CA TYR A 17 -1.66 8.22 -4.99
C TYR A 17 -0.91 7.49 -3.88
N GLU A 18 0.38 7.22 -4.03
CA GLU A 18 1.21 6.72 -2.94
C GLU A 18 1.32 7.72 -1.79
N GLN A 19 1.47 9.03 -2.08
CA GLN A 19 1.46 10.08 -1.06
C GLN A 19 0.10 10.17 -0.34
N LEU A 20 -1.01 10.09 -1.07
CA LEU A 20 -2.35 10.04 -0.48
C LEU A 20 -2.53 8.80 0.41
N ALA A 21 -2.04 7.64 -0.02
CA ALA A 21 -2.07 6.41 0.77
C ALA A 21 -1.27 6.54 2.07
N GLN A 22 -0.08 7.14 2.02
CA GLN A 22 0.72 7.41 3.21
C GLN A 22 0.00 8.35 4.19
N ALA A 23 -0.60 9.45 3.68
CA ALA A 23 -1.37 10.37 4.52
C ALA A 23 -2.57 9.67 5.17
N PHE A 24 -3.30 8.87 4.40
CA PHE A 24 -4.41 8.06 4.91
C PHE A 24 -3.95 7.09 6.01
N LEU A 25 -2.89 6.33 5.80
CA LEU A 25 -2.37 5.37 6.79
C LEU A 25 -1.94 6.05 8.08
N ARG A 26 -1.28 7.23 8.00
CA ARG A 26 -0.93 8.02 9.20
C ARG A 26 -2.18 8.46 9.98
N GLN A 27 -3.25 8.86 9.29
CA GLN A 27 -4.54 9.18 9.93
C GLN A 27 -5.18 7.97 10.62
N GLN A 28 -4.91 6.76 10.11
CA GLN A 28 -5.34 5.51 10.74
C GLN A 28 -4.40 5.02 11.86
N GLY A 29 -3.40 5.81 12.25
CA GLY A 29 -2.48 5.50 13.35
C GLY A 29 -1.28 4.64 12.96
N LEU A 30 -1.00 4.45 11.67
CA LEU A 30 0.18 3.72 11.23
C LEU A 30 1.40 4.65 11.12
N THR A 31 2.56 4.13 11.48
CA THR A 31 3.86 4.78 11.25
C THR A 31 4.47 4.27 9.96
N ILE A 32 4.73 5.15 9.00
CA ILE A 32 5.40 4.78 7.75
C ILE A 32 6.89 4.54 8.03
N ILE A 33 7.37 3.35 7.67
CA ILE A 33 8.77 2.94 7.83
C ILE A 33 9.59 3.32 6.61
N THR A 34 9.14 2.88 5.43
CA THR A 34 9.77 3.19 4.14
C THR A 34 8.76 3.09 3.01
N THR A 35 9.12 3.64 1.86
CA THR A 35 8.32 3.58 0.63
C THR A 35 9.17 3.07 -0.52
N ASN A 36 8.51 2.48 -1.52
CA ASN A 36 9.16 1.96 -2.73
C ASN A 36 10.33 1.01 -2.41
N TYR A 37 10.11 0.12 -1.42
CA TYR A 37 11.14 -0.84 -1.03
C TYR A 37 11.31 -1.90 -2.11
N THR A 38 12.50 -1.95 -2.68
CA THR A 38 12.86 -2.92 -3.72
C THR A 38 13.85 -3.94 -3.21
N ALA A 39 13.64 -5.21 -3.53
CA ALA A 39 14.62 -6.25 -3.33
C ALA A 39 15.06 -6.80 -4.69
N HIS A 40 16.34 -7.08 -4.83
CA HIS A 40 16.92 -7.48 -6.11
C HIS A 40 16.18 -8.70 -6.70
N ARG A 41 15.62 -8.56 -7.91
CA ARG A 41 14.91 -9.59 -8.69
C ARG A 41 13.59 -10.11 -8.09
N THR A 42 13.10 -9.58 -6.95
CA THR A 42 11.83 -10.04 -6.36
C THR A 42 10.67 -9.14 -6.70
N GLY A 43 10.85 -7.83 -6.59
CA GLY A 43 9.80 -6.84 -6.85
C GLY A 43 9.93 -5.61 -5.96
N GLU A 44 8.83 -4.92 -5.82
CA GLU A 44 8.70 -3.69 -5.07
C GLU A 44 7.46 -3.74 -4.18
N ILE A 45 7.55 -3.10 -3.01
CA ILE A 45 6.43 -2.83 -2.10
C ILE A 45 6.28 -1.32 -2.00
N ASP A 46 5.09 -0.81 -2.29
CA ASP A 46 4.85 0.63 -2.36
C ASP A 46 5.03 1.31 -1.01
N ILE A 47 4.48 0.72 0.08
CA ILE A 47 4.61 1.25 1.43
C ILE A 47 4.85 0.11 2.44
N ILE A 48 5.83 0.29 3.34
CA ILE A 48 5.99 -0.54 4.54
C ILE A 48 5.70 0.33 5.74
N ALA A 49 4.78 -0.10 6.59
CA ALA A 49 4.34 0.64 7.77
C ALA A 49 4.32 -0.25 9.01
N TYR A 50 4.29 0.39 10.18
CA TYR A 50 4.14 -0.25 11.48
C TYR A 50 2.82 0.17 12.11
N HIS A 51 2.15 -0.76 12.80
CA HIS A 51 0.93 -0.52 13.53
C HIS A 51 0.89 -1.31 14.83
N ASP A 52 0.55 -0.63 15.92
CA ASP A 52 0.18 -1.26 17.18
C ASP A 52 -1.29 -1.71 17.10
N GLU A 53 -1.52 -2.94 16.59
CA GLU A 53 -2.87 -3.49 16.42
C GLU A 53 -3.54 -3.72 17.77
N PRO A 54 -4.71 -3.11 18.04
CA PRO A 54 -5.48 -3.40 19.24
C PRO A 54 -5.91 -4.87 19.28
N ARG A 55 -5.76 -5.52 20.45
CA ARG A 55 -6.24 -6.89 20.68
C ARG A 55 -7.57 -6.87 21.41
N GLN A 56 -8.46 -7.81 21.11
CA GLN A 56 -9.75 -7.97 21.79
C GLN A 56 -9.59 -8.25 23.31
N ALA A 57 -8.53 -8.97 23.68
CA ALA A 57 -8.22 -9.29 25.08
C ALA A 57 -7.47 -8.14 25.83
N GLY A 58 -7.35 -6.96 25.20
CA GLY A 58 -6.55 -5.85 25.67
C GLY A 58 -5.08 -5.92 25.24
N GLY A 59 -4.41 -4.75 25.27
CA GLY A 59 -3.05 -4.60 24.78
C GLY A 59 -2.97 -4.44 23.26
N VAL A 60 -1.75 -4.50 22.73
CA VAL A 60 -1.45 -4.31 21.29
C VAL A 60 -0.64 -5.50 20.75
N CYS A 61 -0.72 -5.66 19.43
CA CYS A 61 0.13 -6.55 18.66
C CYS A 61 0.99 -5.72 17.72
N PRO A 62 2.31 -5.66 17.92
CA PRO A 62 3.20 -4.97 17.00
C PRO A 62 3.13 -5.66 15.63
N THR A 63 2.76 -4.91 14.60
CA THR A 63 2.46 -5.48 13.28
C THR A 63 3.13 -4.67 12.18
N LEU A 64 3.89 -5.33 11.31
CA LEU A 64 4.34 -4.78 10.04
C LEU A 64 3.24 -4.89 8.99
N VAL A 65 3.02 -3.83 8.26
CA VAL A 65 2.00 -3.75 7.23
C VAL A 65 2.66 -3.48 5.89
N PHE A 66 2.61 -4.45 4.99
CA PHE A 66 3.08 -4.34 3.62
C PHE A 66 1.92 -3.93 2.73
N VAL A 67 2.00 -2.76 2.11
CA VAL A 67 0.87 -2.13 1.42
C VAL A 67 1.16 -1.98 -0.06
N GLU A 68 0.23 -2.46 -0.87
CA GLU A 68 0.16 -2.20 -2.31
C GLU A 68 -0.86 -1.09 -2.57
N VAL A 69 -0.49 -0.10 -3.37
CA VAL A 69 -1.35 1.04 -3.72
C VAL A 69 -1.85 0.86 -5.16
N LYS A 70 -3.16 1.01 -5.35
CA LYS A 70 -3.80 0.90 -6.67
C LYS A 70 -4.66 2.11 -6.98
N MET A 71 -4.49 2.67 -8.15
CA MET A 71 -5.40 3.64 -8.73
C MET A 71 -6.25 2.97 -9.81
N ARG A 72 -7.56 3.15 -9.73
CA ARG A 72 -8.52 2.61 -10.71
C ARG A 72 -9.36 3.73 -11.28
N LYS A 73 -9.44 3.80 -12.61
CA LYS A 73 -10.42 4.66 -13.28
C LYS A 73 -11.77 3.96 -13.27
N ILE A 74 -12.77 4.59 -12.67
CA ILE A 74 -14.14 4.05 -12.64
C ILE A 74 -14.77 4.32 -14.00
N SER A 75 -15.27 3.27 -14.67
CA SER A 75 -16.19 3.44 -15.79
C SER A 75 -17.62 3.58 -15.27
N PRO A 76 -18.49 4.41 -15.88
CA PRO A 76 -19.90 4.56 -15.48
C PRO A 76 -20.66 3.24 -15.47
N ASN A 77 -20.21 2.24 -16.22
CA ASN A 77 -20.78 0.90 -16.34
C ASN A 77 -20.02 -0.18 -15.56
N ALA A 78 -18.95 0.19 -14.81
CA ALA A 78 -18.22 -0.76 -14.01
C ALA A 78 -19.10 -1.18 -12.83
N ARG A 79 -19.57 -2.43 -12.86
CA ARG A 79 -20.03 -3.08 -11.63
C ARG A 79 -18.85 -3.02 -10.65
N TYR A 80 -19.12 -2.69 -9.39
CA TYR A 80 -18.16 -2.66 -8.31
C TYR A 80 -17.41 -4.01 -8.23
N GLY A 81 -16.40 -4.20 -9.08
CA GLY A 81 -15.48 -5.31 -9.05
C GLY A 81 -14.48 -5.06 -7.92
N GLN A 82 -14.17 -6.10 -7.19
CA GLN A 82 -13.44 -6.03 -5.94
C GLN A 82 -12.04 -5.43 -6.17
N ALA A 83 -11.62 -4.49 -5.33
CA ALA A 83 -10.26 -3.93 -5.34
C ALA A 83 -9.17 -5.02 -5.22
N ILE A 84 -9.51 -6.14 -4.60
CA ILE A 84 -8.69 -7.35 -4.48
C ILE A 84 -8.37 -8.00 -5.84
N GLU A 85 -9.31 -7.99 -6.80
CA GLU A 85 -9.13 -8.60 -8.12
C GLU A 85 -8.04 -7.90 -8.96
N THR A 86 -7.61 -6.70 -8.54
CA THR A 86 -6.56 -5.95 -9.24
C THR A 86 -5.15 -6.37 -8.85
N VAL A 87 -4.97 -7.14 -7.76
CA VAL A 87 -3.66 -7.67 -7.35
C VAL A 87 -3.58 -9.14 -7.74
N THR A 88 -3.05 -9.40 -8.93
CA THR A 88 -2.90 -10.77 -9.47
C THR A 88 -2.06 -11.65 -8.55
N ARG A 89 -2.26 -12.97 -8.61
CA ARG A 89 -1.45 -13.95 -7.85
C ARG A 89 0.05 -13.78 -8.09
N ALA A 90 0.45 -13.50 -9.33
CA ALA A 90 1.85 -13.23 -9.67
C ALA A 90 2.41 -11.99 -8.95
N LYS A 91 1.60 -10.91 -8.82
CA LYS A 91 2.00 -9.71 -8.06
C LYS A 91 2.03 -10.01 -6.57
N GLN A 92 1.03 -10.73 -6.03
CA GLN A 92 1.04 -11.15 -4.62
C GLN A 92 2.32 -11.92 -4.27
N ASN A 93 2.72 -12.90 -5.09
CA ASN A 93 3.94 -13.66 -4.89
C ASN A 93 5.20 -12.80 -4.91
N LYS A 94 5.26 -11.76 -5.74
CA LYS A 94 6.37 -10.80 -5.76
C LYS A 94 6.42 -9.98 -4.47
N ILE A 95 5.26 -9.49 -4.01
CA ILE A 95 5.14 -8.72 -2.76
C ILE A 95 5.58 -9.59 -1.58
N ILE A 96 5.10 -10.84 -1.49
CA ILE A 96 5.48 -11.79 -0.43
C ILE A 96 7.00 -11.99 -0.40
N LYS A 97 7.63 -12.30 -1.53
CA LYS A 97 9.09 -12.49 -1.61
C LYS A 97 9.87 -11.22 -1.23
N THR A 98 9.37 -10.06 -1.59
CA THR A 98 9.99 -8.78 -1.23
C THR A 98 9.83 -8.51 0.27
N ALA A 99 8.69 -8.87 0.87
CA ALA A 99 8.46 -8.79 2.30
C ALA A 99 9.36 -9.76 3.09
N GLU A 100 9.53 -11.00 2.63
CA GLU A 100 10.48 -11.96 3.20
C GLU A 100 11.91 -11.39 3.20
N HIS A 101 12.32 -10.74 2.11
CA HIS A 101 13.61 -10.06 2.05
C HIS A 101 13.70 -8.92 3.07
N PHE A 102 12.65 -8.10 3.21
CA PHE A 102 12.63 -7.05 4.23
C PHE A 102 12.70 -7.62 5.64
N LEU A 103 11.98 -8.70 5.95
CA LEU A 103 12.01 -9.35 7.25
C LEU A 103 13.40 -9.93 7.58
N ALA A 104 14.15 -10.35 6.58
CA ALA A 104 15.49 -10.91 6.77
C ALA A 104 16.60 -9.84 6.86
N TYR A 105 16.45 -8.71 6.18
CA TYR A 105 17.54 -7.74 6.00
C TYR A 105 17.17 -6.29 6.34
N GLY A 106 15.92 -6.03 6.73
CA GLY A 106 15.40 -4.68 6.96
C GLY A 106 15.55 -4.15 8.39
N ASP A 107 16.37 -4.76 9.22
CA ASP A 107 16.53 -4.36 10.63
C ASP A 107 16.88 -2.88 10.82
N GLU A 108 17.65 -2.30 9.91
CA GLU A 108 18.01 -0.88 9.94
C GLU A 108 16.79 0.05 9.89
N PHE A 109 15.74 -0.34 9.14
CA PHE A 109 14.49 0.41 9.02
C PHE A 109 13.66 0.35 10.31
N LEU A 110 13.83 -0.70 11.11
CA LEU A 110 13.09 -0.93 12.35
C LEU A 110 13.73 -0.26 13.57
N GLN A 111 14.98 0.20 13.47
CA GLN A 111 15.72 0.79 14.60
C GLN A 111 15.01 2.04 15.16
N ASN A 112 14.42 2.86 14.27
CA ASN A 112 13.76 4.11 14.66
C ASN A 112 12.38 3.91 15.33
N LEU A 113 11.84 2.69 15.33
CA LEU A 113 10.56 2.38 15.98
C LEU A 113 10.66 2.24 17.50
N GLY A 114 11.88 2.14 18.04
CA GLY A 114 12.10 1.97 19.48
C GLY A 114 11.53 0.69 20.08
N LEU A 115 11.34 -0.35 19.25
CA LEU A 115 10.77 -1.63 19.67
C LEU A 115 11.71 -2.35 20.66
N THR A 116 11.13 -2.87 21.74
CA THR A 116 11.84 -3.76 22.67
C THR A 116 12.15 -5.09 21.99
N THR A 117 13.09 -5.85 22.55
CA THR A 117 13.43 -7.21 22.07
C THR A 117 12.19 -8.11 22.02
N SER A 118 11.34 -8.05 23.05
CA SER A 118 10.10 -8.83 23.11
C SER A 118 9.11 -8.43 22.01
N GLN A 119 8.99 -7.14 21.70
CA GLN A 119 8.13 -6.66 20.63
C GLN A 119 8.66 -7.10 19.26
N LYS A 120 9.97 -7.07 19.05
CA LYS A 120 10.58 -7.58 17.81
C LYS A 120 10.33 -9.08 17.62
N GLN A 121 10.43 -9.88 18.68
CA GLN A 121 10.12 -11.32 18.64
C GLN A 121 8.65 -11.62 18.41
N ALA A 122 7.75 -10.75 18.86
CA ALA A 122 6.30 -10.87 18.70
C ALA A 122 5.75 -10.15 17.46
N LEU A 123 6.63 -9.66 16.57
CA LEU A 123 6.26 -8.85 15.41
C LEU A 123 5.44 -9.69 14.41
N ALA A 124 4.17 -9.35 14.29
CA ALA A 124 3.31 -9.91 13.26
C ALA A 124 3.47 -9.15 11.94
N TYR A 125 2.94 -9.69 10.86
CA TYR A 125 2.88 -8.98 9.58
C TYR A 125 1.59 -9.30 8.83
N ARG A 126 1.16 -8.38 7.97
CA ARG A 126 0.03 -8.56 7.06
C ARG A 126 0.24 -7.81 5.75
N PHE A 127 -0.55 -8.19 4.76
CA PHE A 127 -0.57 -7.57 3.44
C PHE A 127 -1.87 -6.82 3.23
N ASP A 128 -1.77 -5.52 2.98
CA ASP A 128 -2.92 -4.64 2.76
C ASP A 128 -2.91 -4.10 1.32
N VAL A 129 -4.09 -3.74 0.84
CA VAL A 129 -4.26 -3.04 -0.44
C VAL A 129 -5.02 -1.75 -0.18
N ILE A 130 -4.48 -0.62 -0.67
CA ILE A 130 -5.21 0.64 -0.74
C ILE A 130 -5.55 0.91 -2.19
N ALA A 131 -6.83 1.00 -2.49
CA ALA A 131 -7.31 1.31 -3.82
C ALA A 131 -8.03 2.66 -3.84
N PHE A 132 -7.67 3.49 -4.82
CA PHE A 132 -8.32 4.75 -5.11
C PHE A 132 -9.18 4.61 -6.36
N ASP A 133 -10.49 4.80 -6.20
CA ASP A 133 -11.44 4.82 -7.29
C ASP A 133 -11.58 6.25 -7.81
N VAL A 134 -11.03 6.49 -8.99
CA VAL A 134 -10.98 7.82 -9.62
C VAL A 134 -12.08 7.93 -10.66
N PRO A 135 -13.00 8.89 -10.54
CA PRO A 135 -14.04 9.12 -11.52
C PRO A 135 -13.43 9.53 -12.88
N PRO A 136 -14.11 9.24 -14.01
CA PRO A 136 -13.67 9.71 -15.32
C PRO A 136 -13.62 11.23 -15.32
N ILE A 137 -12.59 11.78 -15.96
CA ILE A 137 -12.46 13.23 -16.16
C ILE A 137 -13.65 13.67 -17.00
N GLY A 138 -14.51 14.52 -16.44
CA GLY A 138 -15.65 15.09 -17.15
C GLY A 138 -15.18 15.87 -18.38
N GLN A 139 -16.03 15.94 -19.43
CA GLN A 139 -15.72 16.63 -20.67
C GLN A 139 -15.28 18.08 -20.40
N ALA A 140 -14.16 18.46 -21.01
CA ALA A 140 -13.60 19.80 -21.14
C ALA A 140 -13.61 20.69 -19.85
N GLY A 141 -12.52 20.67 -19.11
CA GLY A 141 -12.15 21.79 -18.23
C GLY A 141 -12.45 21.66 -16.74
N GLN A 142 -13.07 20.59 -16.25
CA GLN A 142 -13.17 20.33 -14.84
C GLN A 142 -11.92 19.60 -14.35
N LYS A 143 -11.16 20.24 -13.45
CA LYS A 143 -10.10 19.58 -12.68
C LYS A 143 -10.70 18.32 -12.06
N SER A 144 -9.98 17.20 -12.16
CA SER A 144 -10.34 15.97 -11.45
C SER A 144 -10.64 16.33 -9.98
N ASN A 145 -11.90 16.23 -9.56
CA ASN A 145 -12.28 16.55 -8.20
C ASN A 145 -11.71 15.42 -7.31
N GLU A 146 -10.59 15.67 -6.64
CA GLU A 146 -10.06 14.79 -5.59
C GLU A 146 -11.13 14.47 -4.56
N SER A 147 -12.09 15.39 -4.34
CA SER A 147 -13.25 15.20 -3.46
C SER A 147 -14.20 14.08 -3.91
N GLN A 148 -14.11 13.57 -5.13
CA GLN A 148 -14.90 12.44 -5.64
C GLN A 148 -14.12 11.11 -5.67
N THR A 149 -12.84 11.12 -5.37
CA THR A 149 -12.02 9.92 -5.27
C THR A 149 -12.41 9.14 -4.02
N LYS A 150 -12.77 7.87 -4.18
CA LYS A 150 -13.08 6.98 -3.06
C LYS A 150 -11.85 6.15 -2.71
N THR A 151 -11.51 6.12 -1.43
CA THR A 151 -10.43 5.31 -0.89
C THR A 151 -11.00 4.04 -0.28
N HIS A 152 -10.47 2.89 -0.69
CA HIS A 152 -10.80 1.57 -0.16
C HIS A 152 -9.54 0.97 0.47
N TRP A 153 -9.62 0.63 1.75
CA TRP A 153 -8.54 -0.05 2.46
C TRP A 153 -8.94 -1.48 2.77
N LEU A 154 -8.30 -2.41 2.09
CA LEU A 154 -8.47 -3.84 2.32
C LEU A 154 -7.33 -4.32 3.21
N ARG A 155 -7.65 -4.52 4.48
CA ARG A 155 -6.71 -5.07 5.46
C ARG A 155 -6.63 -6.57 5.28
N ASN A 156 -5.42 -7.11 5.43
CA ASN A 156 -5.15 -8.54 5.30
C ASN A 156 -5.69 -9.11 3.97
N ALA A 157 -5.41 -8.40 2.88
CA ALA A 157 -5.98 -8.64 1.56
C ALA A 157 -5.59 -10.01 0.96
N PHE A 158 -4.44 -10.56 1.35
CA PHE A 158 -4.00 -11.91 0.99
C PHE A 158 -3.07 -12.49 2.05
N LEU A 159 -2.97 -13.80 2.07
CA LEU A 159 -2.17 -14.57 3.04
C LEU A 159 -0.99 -15.24 2.34
N VAL A 160 0.05 -15.54 3.10
CA VAL A 160 1.11 -16.47 2.69
C VAL A 160 0.55 -17.88 2.84
N GLU A 161 0.44 -18.61 1.73
CA GLU A 161 0.07 -20.05 1.72
C GLU A 161 1.32 -20.91 1.84
#